data_23d5a307e70c8fc88159afec5a55ba59
#
_entry.id   23d5a307e70c8fc88159afec5a55ba59
#
_cell.length_a   1.000
_cell.length_b   1.000
_cell.length_c   1.000
_cell.angle_alpha   90.00
_cell.angle_beta   90.00
_cell.angle_gamma   90.00
#
_symmetry.space_group_name_H-M   'P 1'
#
loop_
_entity.id
_entity.type
_entity.pdbx_description
1 polymer ?
#
loop_
_entity_poly.entity_id
_entity_poly.type
_entity_poly.pdbx_seq_one_letter_code
_entity_poly.pdbx_strand_id
1 'polypeptide(L)'
;MKMTGLASEQAAPITQGWYIALSFAVALILSLILTSRDKAFWNVYQGKKETIPLTIVWGILGFFLVFFGQMIGAAIETAVFGIEGGSQNTADIVAIAKGAPIAILAIVVFGPILEEFVFRRVIFGSLVQTTNFWVAAIVSAIFFAIIHFDFSHILLYTICGLIFAFLYHKTKRIWTSIIAHVMLNGFVTLVQFYAEPLQKFLQELEKMQ
;
A
#
# COMPACT_ATOMS: atom_id res chain seq x y z
N MET A 1 -26.48 -21.93 10.28
CA MET A 1 -27.10 -21.36 9.08
C MET A 1 -26.24 -21.72 7.87
N LYS A 2 -26.65 -22.67 7.04
CA LYS A 2 -25.91 -23.10 5.85
C LYS A 2 -26.18 -22.10 4.72
N MET A 3 -25.43 -21.01 4.67
CA MET A 3 -25.70 -19.96 3.67
C MET A 3 -25.14 -20.23 2.25
N THR A 4 -24.26 -21.18 2.04
CA THR A 4 -23.65 -21.38 0.70
C THR A 4 -23.38 -22.82 0.29
N GLY A 5 -23.66 -23.82 1.13
CA GLY A 5 -23.29 -25.22 0.83
C GLY A 5 -21.78 -25.49 0.75
N LEU A 6 -20.94 -24.49 1.03
CA LEU A 6 -19.49 -24.62 1.09
C LEU A 6 -19.05 -25.27 2.40
N ALA A 7 -18.02 -26.10 2.35
CA ALA A 7 -17.38 -26.61 3.54
C ALA A 7 -16.90 -25.43 4.42
N SER A 8 -16.89 -25.61 5.74
CA SER A 8 -16.51 -24.54 6.70
C SER A 8 -15.12 -23.94 6.41
N GLU A 9 -14.22 -24.73 5.88
CA GLU A 9 -12.86 -24.33 5.47
C GLU A 9 -12.84 -23.33 4.30
N GLN A 10 -13.80 -23.40 3.40
CA GLN A 10 -13.92 -22.47 2.25
C GLN A 10 -14.73 -21.20 2.61
N ALA A 11 -15.58 -21.27 3.61
CA ALA A 11 -16.42 -20.15 4.03
C ALA A 11 -15.62 -19.05 4.76
N ALA A 12 -14.57 -19.41 5.48
CA ALA A 12 -13.78 -18.47 6.28
C ALA A 12 -13.03 -17.42 5.40
N PRO A 13 -12.28 -17.78 4.36
CA PRO A 13 -11.61 -16.80 3.49
C PRO A 13 -12.59 -15.89 2.76
N ILE A 14 -13.72 -16.43 2.28
CA ILE A 14 -14.75 -15.63 1.61
C ILE A 14 -15.34 -14.59 2.58
N THR A 15 -15.70 -15.01 3.79
CA THR A 15 -16.25 -14.10 4.81
C THR A 15 -15.25 -13.02 5.17
N GLN A 16 -13.98 -13.40 5.36
CA GLN A 16 -12.90 -12.46 5.68
C GLN A 16 -12.67 -11.45 4.55
N GLY A 17 -12.66 -11.89 3.29
CA GLY A 17 -12.49 -11.00 2.15
C GLY A 17 -13.62 -9.98 2.01
N TRP A 18 -14.88 -10.40 2.19
CA TRP A 18 -16.00 -9.47 2.22
C TRP A 18 -15.96 -8.51 3.41
N TYR A 19 -15.58 -9.00 4.58
CA TYR A 19 -15.42 -8.15 5.77
C TYR A 19 -14.38 -7.04 5.54
N ILE A 20 -13.20 -7.39 5.00
CA ILE A 20 -12.14 -6.43 4.68
C ILE A 20 -12.64 -5.44 3.62
N ALA A 21 -13.21 -5.92 2.53
CA ALA A 21 -13.68 -5.06 1.44
C ALA A 21 -14.75 -4.06 1.91
N LEU A 22 -15.73 -4.51 2.67
CA LEU A 22 -16.81 -3.66 3.17
C LEU A 22 -16.32 -2.69 4.25
N SER A 23 -15.48 -3.14 5.18
CA SER A 23 -14.94 -2.26 6.25
C SER A 23 -14.08 -1.15 5.67
N PHE A 24 -13.22 -1.45 4.69
CA PHE A 24 -12.39 -0.45 4.01
C PHE A 24 -13.23 0.53 3.17
N ALA A 25 -14.24 0.02 2.46
CA ALA A 25 -15.17 0.87 1.71
C ALA A 25 -15.93 1.84 2.64
N VAL A 26 -16.47 1.33 3.75
CA VAL A 26 -17.17 2.16 4.76
C VAL A 26 -16.22 3.18 5.37
N ALA A 27 -15.01 2.77 5.77
CA ALA A 27 -14.01 3.68 6.32
C ALA A 27 -13.64 4.80 5.34
N LEU A 28 -13.47 4.47 4.05
CA LEU A 28 -13.18 5.45 3.00
C LEU A 28 -14.33 6.43 2.82
N ILE A 29 -15.56 5.93 2.72
CA ILE A 29 -16.76 6.78 2.56
C ILE A 29 -16.91 7.72 3.77
N LEU A 30 -16.80 7.20 4.98
CA LEU A 30 -16.89 8.01 6.20
C LEU A 30 -15.80 9.07 6.26
N SER A 31 -14.54 8.70 5.95
CA SER A 31 -13.42 9.64 5.92
C SER A 31 -13.66 10.78 4.93
N LEU A 32 -14.16 10.47 3.75
CA LEU A 32 -14.49 11.46 2.73
C LEU A 32 -15.68 12.36 3.16
N ILE A 33 -16.75 11.78 3.72
CA ILE A 33 -17.90 12.56 4.21
C ILE A 33 -17.48 13.53 5.30
N LEU A 34 -16.72 13.06 6.30
CA LEU A 34 -16.29 13.86 7.45
C LEU A 34 -15.35 15.01 7.05
N THR A 35 -14.53 14.82 6.02
CA THR A 35 -13.51 15.79 5.62
C THR A 35 -13.86 16.61 4.38
N SER A 36 -14.87 16.20 3.59
CA SER A 36 -15.24 16.84 2.30
C SER A 36 -15.56 18.33 2.41
N ARG A 37 -16.14 18.75 3.51
CA ARG A 37 -16.55 20.15 3.75
C ARG A 37 -15.46 20.99 4.41
N ASP A 38 -14.43 20.37 4.96
CA ASP A 38 -13.34 21.07 5.65
C ASP A 38 -12.23 21.45 4.66
N LYS A 39 -12.33 22.66 4.10
CA LYS A 39 -11.30 23.17 3.21
C LYS A 39 -9.95 23.37 3.90
N ALA A 40 -9.95 23.71 5.20
CA ALA A 40 -8.74 23.89 5.98
C ALA A 40 -8.00 22.54 6.15
N PHE A 41 -8.76 21.48 6.40
CA PHE A 41 -8.20 20.14 6.43
C PHE A 41 -7.40 19.82 5.15
N TRP A 42 -7.91 20.12 3.97
CA TRP A 42 -7.25 19.82 2.69
C TRP A 42 -6.16 20.81 2.27
N ASN A 43 -6.01 21.92 2.97
CA ASN A 43 -5.06 22.97 2.63
C ASN A 43 -3.77 22.91 3.48
N VAL A 44 -3.05 21.79 3.40
CA VAL A 44 -1.77 21.58 4.12
C VAL A 44 -0.68 22.54 3.63
N TYR A 45 -0.62 22.76 2.32
CA TYR A 45 0.47 23.49 1.69
C TYR A 45 0.04 24.87 1.19
N GLN A 46 0.86 25.86 1.49
CA GLN A 46 0.83 27.17 0.85
C GLN A 46 1.45 27.10 -0.56
N GLY A 47 0.94 27.91 -1.50
CA GLY A 47 1.47 28.04 -2.84
C GLY A 47 0.90 27.07 -3.86
N LYS A 48 1.43 27.10 -5.08
CA LYS A 48 0.88 26.41 -6.24
C LYS A 48 1.04 24.89 -6.13
N LYS A 49 -0.06 24.17 -6.28
CA LYS A 49 -0.09 22.71 -6.44
C LYS A 49 0.30 22.35 -7.87
N GLU A 50 0.92 21.20 -8.08
CA GLU A 50 1.21 20.70 -9.43
C GLU A 50 -0.06 20.55 -10.27
N THR A 51 0.10 20.63 -11.59
CA THR A 51 -1.01 20.39 -12.53
C THR A 51 -1.45 18.93 -12.51
N ILE A 52 -2.67 18.65 -12.94
CA ILE A 52 -3.18 17.27 -12.99
C ILE A 52 -2.31 16.35 -13.86
N PRO A 53 -1.88 16.74 -15.10
CA PRO A 53 -0.98 15.90 -15.89
C PRO A 53 0.34 15.59 -15.17
N LEU A 54 0.97 16.59 -14.56
CA LEU A 54 2.21 16.37 -13.80
C LEU A 54 1.98 15.54 -12.52
N THR A 55 0.81 15.64 -11.90
CA THR A 55 0.44 14.76 -10.79
C THR A 55 0.43 13.29 -11.22
N ILE A 56 -0.13 12.99 -12.39
CA ILE A 56 -0.17 11.64 -12.95
C ILE A 56 1.24 11.16 -13.31
N VAL A 57 2.03 11.99 -13.99
CA VAL A 57 3.42 11.67 -14.33
C VAL A 57 4.24 11.38 -13.09
N TRP A 58 4.17 12.24 -12.07
CA TRP A 58 4.84 12.01 -10.79
C TRP A 58 4.32 10.77 -10.05
N GLY A 59 3.05 10.42 -10.19
CA GLY A 59 2.48 9.18 -9.65
C GLY A 59 3.08 7.94 -10.30
N ILE A 60 3.19 7.93 -11.63
CA ILE A 60 3.80 6.83 -12.39
C ILE A 60 5.31 6.72 -12.09
N LEU A 61 6.03 7.84 -12.11
CA LEU A 61 7.45 7.86 -11.72
C LEU A 61 7.63 7.43 -10.26
N GLY A 62 6.70 7.84 -9.41
CA GLY A 62 6.64 7.45 -8.01
C GLY A 62 6.49 5.96 -7.80
N PHE A 63 5.70 5.28 -8.64
CA PHE A 63 5.63 3.82 -8.62
C PHE A 63 7.01 3.18 -8.82
N PHE A 64 7.77 3.59 -9.83
CA PHE A 64 9.12 3.07 -10.04
C PHE A 64 10.05 3.42 -8.88
N LEU A 65 9.95 4.65 -8.35
CA LEU A 65 10.78 5.09 -7.23
C LEU A 65 10.52 4.23 -5.98
N VAL A 66 9.26 3.97 -5.63
CA VAL A 66 8.93 3.14 -4.47
C VAL A 66 9.25 1.66 -4.72
N PHE A 67 9.06 1.16 -5.93
CA PHE A 67 9.41 -0.20 -6.31
C PHE A 67 10.92 -0.46 -6.13
N PHE A 68 11.78 0.41 -6.68
CA PHE A 68 13.22 0.29 -6.48
C PHE A 68 13.64 0.56 -5.02
N GLY A 69 12.99 1.51 -4.34
CA GLY A 69 13.20 1.74 -2.92
C GLY A 69 12.90 0.50 -2.07
N GLN A 70 11.83 -0.19 -2.37
CA GLN A 70 11.46 -1.46 -1.73
C GLN A 70 12.50 -2.55 -1.99
N MET A 71 13.01 -2.66 -3.22
CA MET A 71 14.07 -3.62 -3.56
C MET A 71 15.37 -3.31 -2.80
N ILE A 72 15.75 -2.04 -2.70
CA ILE A 72 16.94 -1.62 -1.94
C ILE A 72 16.74 -1.94 -0.44
N GLY A 73 15.57 -1.64 0.12
CA GLY A 73 15.24 -1.97 1.50
C GLY A 73 15.38 -3.47 1.77
N ALA A 74 14.76 -4.31 0.95
CA ALA A 74 14.85 -5.76 1.06
C ALA A 74 16.30 -6.27 0.92
N ALA A 75 17.07 -5.70 -0.01
CA ALA A 75 18.48 -6.07 -0.18
C ALA A 75 19.33 -5.72 1.06
N ILE A 76 19.09 -4.57 1.69
CA ILE A 76 19.76 -4.18 2.94
C ILE A 76 19.33 -5.12 4.08
N GLU A 77 18.03 -5.40 4.22
CA GLU A 77 17.51 -6.31 5.24
C GLU A 77 18.15 -7.70 5.12
N THR A 78 18.27 -8.22 3.90
CA THR A 78 18.94 -9.51 3.66
C THR A 78 20.44 -9.45 3.94
N ALA A 79 21.14 -8.44 3.42
CA ALA A 79 22.59 -8.36 3.51
C ALA A 79 23.10 -8.06 4.93
N VAL A 80 22.38 -7.23 5.68
CA VAL A 80 22.80 -6.72 7.00
C VAL A 80 22.21 -7.53 8.14
N PHE A 81 20.95 -7.94 8.03
CA PHE A 81 20.22 -8.59 9.11
C PHE A 81 19.93 -10.08 8.83
N GLY A 82 20.31 -10.60 7.65
CA GLY A 82 20.07 -12.00 7.28
C GLY A 82 18.60 -12.36 7.11
N ILE A 83 17.73 -11.36 6.86
CA ILE A 83 16.29 -11.57 6.69
C ILE A 83 16.07 -12.16 5.30
N GLU A 84 15.51 -13.37 5.25
CA GLU A 84 15.13 -14.00 3.99
C GLU A 84 13.97 -13.26 3.32
N GLY A 85 13.95 -13.29 1.98
CA GLY A 85 12.93 -12.58 1.22
C GLY A 85 11.54 -13.16 1.39
N GLY A 86 10.55 -12.30 1.34
CA GLY A 86 9.12 -12.65 1.42
C GLY A 86 8.45 -12.08 2.66
N SER A 87 7.62 -11.06 2.46
CA SER A 87 6.82 -10.45 3.53
C SER A 87 5.65 -11.37 3.91
N GLN A 88 5.53 -11.69 5.22
CA GLN A 88 4.41 -12.45 5.74
C GLN A 88 3.10 -11.71 5.52
N ASN A 89 3.09 -10.40 5.74
CA ASN A 89 1.92 -9.55 5.45
C ASN A 89 1.46 -9.70 3.99
N THR A 90 2.39 -9.69 3.03
CA THR A 90 2.06 -9.87 1.62
C THR A 90 1.49 -11.26 1.34
N ALA A 91 2.07 -12.32 1.94
CA ALA A 91 1.59 -13.68 1.77
C ALA A 91 0.16 -13.86 2.30
N ASP A 92 -0.14 -13.33 3.47
CA ASP A 92 -1.46 -13.39 4.10
C ASP A 92 -2.52 -12.66 3.27
N ILE A 93 -2.19 -11.46 2.78
CA ILE A 93 -3.05 -10.65 1.92
C ILE A 93 -3.38 -11.39 0.61
N VAL A 94 -2.38 -12.00 -0.02
CA VAL A 94 -2.57 -12.78 -1.26
C VAL A 94 -3.42 -14.03 -1.01
N ALA A 95 -3.22 -14.71 0.11
CA ALA A 95 -4.04 -15.86 0.48
C ALA A 95 -5.53 -15.47 0.62
N ILE A 96 -5.81 -14.35 1.27
CA ILE A 96 -7.18 -13.81 1.38
C ILE A 96 -7.74 -13.46 0.01
N ALA A 97 -6.96 -12.81 -0.85
CA ALA A 97 -7.38 -12.42 -2.20
C ALA A 97 -7.65 -13.63 -3.11
N LYS A 98 -6.85 -14.71 -2.99
CA LYS A 98 -7.10 -15.98 -3.70
C LYS A 98 -8.42 -16.64 -3.24
N GLY A 99 -8.72 -16.59 -1.94
CA GLY A 99 -9.96 -17.13 -1.37
C GLY A 99 -11.21 -16.28 -1.64
N ALA A 100 -11.03 -14.96 -1.76
CA ALA A 100 -12.11 -14.01 -1.97
C ALA A 100 -11.67 -12.86 -2.89
N PRO A 101 -11.86 -12.94 -4.21
CA PRO A 101 -11.40 -11.94 -5.17
C PRO A 101 -11.89 -10.50 -4.89
N ILE A 102 -13.01 -10.34 -4.18
CA ILE A 102 -13.50 -9.01 -3.77
C ILE A 102 -12.49 -8.27 -2.87
N ALA A 103 -11.66 -9.00 -2.13
CA ALA A 103 -10.61 -8.42 -1.29
C ALA A 103 -9.56 -7.66 -2.11
N ILE A 104 -9.38 -7.97 -3.40
CA ILE A 104 -8.45 -7.26 -4.29
C ILE A 104 -8.77 -5.76 -4.33
N LEU A 105 -10.06 -5.38 -4.33
CA LEU A 105 -10.43 -3.96 -4.28
C LEU A 105 -9.96 -3.27 -3.01
N ALA A 106 -10.07 -3.96 -1.88
CA ALA A 106 -9.56 -3.42 -0.61
C ALA A 106 -8.04 -3.33 -0.61
N ILE A 107 -7.35 -4.37 -1.03
CA ILE A 107 -5.89 -4.49 -0.99
C ILE A 107 -5.21 -3.52 -1.96
N VAL A 108 -5.75 -3.43 -3.19
CA VAL A 108 -5.12 -2.67 -4.27
C VAL A 108 -5.58 -1.22 -4.30
N VAL A 109 -6.80 -0.92 -3.89
CA VAL A 109 -7.38 0.42 -4.07
C VAL A 109 -7.74 1.08 -2.73
N PHE A 110 -8.64 0.49 -1.96
CA PHE A 110 -9.18 1.15 -0.76
C PHE A 110 -8.15 1.29 0.35
N GLY A 111 -7.33 0.26 0.58
CA GLY A 111 -6.24 0.26 1.56
C GLY A 111 -5.23 1.38 1.27
N PRO A 112 -4.59 1.37 0.09
CA PRO A 112 -3.69 2.46 -0.31
C PRO A 112 -4.28 3.86 -0.18
N ILE A 113 -5.55 4.06 -0.56
CA ILE A 113 -6.19 5.38 -0.42
C ILE A 113 -6.35 5.76 1.07
N LEU A 114 -6.81 4.83 1.90
CA LEU A 114 -6.96 5.04 3.35
C LEU A 114 -5.61 5.28 4.03
N GLU A 115 -4.60 4.51 3.66
CA GLU A 115 -3.26 4.65 4.20
C GLU A 115 -2.64 6.00 3.81
N GLU A 116 -2.75 6.42 2.55
CA GLU A 116 -2.29 7.74 2.15
C GLU A 116 -3.10 8.86 2.85
N PHE A 117 -4.39 8.65 3.04
CA PHE A 117 -5.21 9.59 3.81
C PHE A 117 -4.69 9.72 5.25
N VAL A 118 -4.45 8.62 5.95
CA VAL A 118 -3.99 8.64 7.34
C VAL A 118 -2.55 9.13 7.42
N PHE A 119 -1.64 8.52 6.68
CA PHE A 119 -0.20 8.78 6.85
C PHE A 119 0.26 10.06 6.17
N ARG A 120 -0.28 10.41 4.98
CA ARG A 120 0.17 11.60 4.24
C ARG A 120 -0.68 12.81 4.56
N ARG A 121 -2.01 12.64 4.63
CA ARG A 121 -2.83 13.80 4.92
C ARG A 121 -2.90 14.10 6.41
N VAL A 122 -3.18 13.11 7.26
CA VAL A 122 -3.35 13.36 8.70
C VAL A 122 -1.99 13.50 9.39
N ILE A 123 -1.16 12.45 9.42
CA ILE A 123 0.09 12.45 10.22
C ILE A 123 1.12 13.39 9.61
N PHE A 124 1.61 13.10 8.41
CA PHE A 124 2.63 13.91 7.75
C PHE A 124 2.15 15.35 7.54
N GLY A 125 0.92 15.53 7.04
CA GLY A 125 0.34 16.82 6.74
C GLY A 125 0.18 17.71 7.97
N SER A 126 -0.12 17.15 9.13
CA SER A 126 -0.19 17.92 10.38
C SER A 126 1.20 18.28 10.90
N LEU A 127 2.14 17.33 10.87
CA LEU A 127 3.48 17.55 11.38
C LEU A 127 4.29 18.51 10.52
N VAL A 128 4.18 18.47 9.19
CA VAL A 128 4.95 19.34 8.30
C VAL A 128 4.57 20.81 8.43
N GLN A 129 3.41 21.11 8.95
CA GLN A 129 2.95 22.48 9.21
C GLN A 129 3.56 23.09 10.47
N THR A 130 3.99 22.26 11.42
CA THR A 130 4.52 22.67 12.73
C THR A 130 5.99 22.31 12.93
N THR A 131 6.54 21.47 12.06
CA THR A 131 7.95 21.03 12.10
C THR A 131 8.62 21.26 10.74
N ASN A 132 9.42 20.32 10.28
CA ASN A 132 10.04 20.32 8.97
C ASN A 132 9.74 19.03 8.22
N PHE A 133 10.11 19.00 6.93
CA PHE A 133 9.89 17.84 6.07
C PHE A 133 10.44 16.54 6.68
N TRP A 134 11.67 16.56 7.18
CA TRP A 134 12.34 15.34 7.64
C TRP A 134 11.69 14.73 8.88
N VAL A 135 11.36 15.56 9.87
CA VAL A 135 10.66 15.10 11.08
C VAL A 135 9.31 14.52 10.71
N ALA A 136 8.52 15.24 9.91
CA ALA A 136 7.20 14.79 9.49
C ALA A 136 7.28 13.50 8.67
N ALA A 137 8.24 13.39 7.73
CA ALA A 137 8.39 12.23 6.86
C ALA A 137 8.82 10.99 7.64
N ILE A 138 9.82 11.13 8.52
CA ILE A 138 10.33 10.01 9.33
C ILE A 138 9.23 9.48 10.26
N VAL A 139 8.56 10.36 11.00
CA VAL A 139 7.49 9.95 11.92
C VAL A 139 6.37 9.25 11.15
N SER A 140 5.89 9.86 10.07
CA SER A 140 4.84 9.25 9.24
C SER A 140 5.25 7.90 8.63
N ALA A 141 6.51 7.78 8.19
CA ALA A 141 7.03 6.55 7.58
C ALA A 141 7.18 5.41 8.61
N ILE A 142 7.62 5.73 9.84
CA ILE A 142 7.73 4.75 10.91
C ILE A 142 6.34 4.23 11.31
N PHE A 143 5.36 5.10 11.50
CA PHE A 143 3.99 4.68 11.78
C PHE A 143 3.39 3.86 10.64
N PHE A 144 3.66 4.25 9.39
CA PHE A 144 3.28 3.47 8.21
C PHE A 144 3.89 2.06 8.24
N ALA A 145 5.16 1.92 8.59
CA ALA A 145 5.81 0.62 8.69
C ALA A 145 5.23 -0.25 9.81
N ILE A 146 4.98 0.33 10.98
CA ILE A 146 4.49 -0.39 12.16
C ILE A 146 3.12 -1.05 11.92
N ILE A 147 2.21 -0.39 11.19
CA ILE A 147 0.85 -0.93 10.97
C ILE A 147 0.81 -2.16 10.06
N HIS A 148 1.91 -2.47 9.38
CA HIS A 148 2.00 -3.69 8.58
C HIS A 148 2.27 -4.94 9.43
N PHE A 149 2.60 -4.78 10.71
CA PHE A 149 2.89 -5.87 11.66
C PHE A 149 3.95 -6.87 11.18
N ASP A 150 4.75 -6.48 10.20
CA ASP A 150 5.86 -7.25 9.64
C ASP A 150 7.17 -6.57 10.04
N PHE A 151 7.57 -6.79 11.30
CA PHE A 151 8.71 -6.10 11.90
C PHE A 151 10.06 -6.51 11.28
N SER A 152 10.13 -7.66 10.64
CA SER A 152 11.31 -8.08 9.88
C SER A 152 11.57 -7.16 8.68
N HIS A 153 10.51 -6.65 8.07
CA HIS A 153 10.56 -5.77 6.89
C HIS A 153 10.29 -4.30 7.21
N ILE A 154 10.57 -3.87 8.46
CA ILE A 154 10.30 -2.49 8.91
C ILE A 154 11.09 -1.45 8.10
N LEU A 155 12.32 -1.76 7.69
CA LEU A 155 13.14 -0.87 6.88
C LEU A 155 12.54 -0.68 5.48
N LEU A 156 12.13 -1.78 4.85
CA LEU A 156 11.46 -1.78 3.55
C LEU A 156 10.21 -0.88 3.57
N TYR A 157 9.30 -1.09 4.53
CA TYR A 157 8.09 -0.28 4.65
C TYR A 157 8.39 1.18 5.01
N THR A 158 9.42 1.43 5.83
CA THR A 158 9.85 2.80 6.15
C THR A 158 10.33 3.54 4.91
N ILE A 159 11.12 2.90 4.04
CA ILE A 159 11.57 3.47 2.78
C ILE A 159 10.37 3.81 1.88
N CYS A 160 9.42 2.89 1.73
CA CYS A 160 8.17 3.16 1.00
C CYS A 160 7.45 4.38 1.58
N GLY A 161 7.33 4.43 2.90
CA GLY A 161 6.72 5.55 3.62
C GLY A 161 7.38 6.89 3.36
N LEU A 162 8.70 6.94 3.36
CA LEU A 162 9.47 8.15 3.05
C LEU A 162 9.26 8.63 1.61
N ILE A 163 9.24 7.69 0.65
CA ILE A 163 9.03 8.02 -0.76
C ILE A 163 7.62 8.57 -0.99
N PHE A 164 6.59 7.97 -0.41
CA PHE A 164 5.23 8.51 -0.52
C PHE A 164 5.10 9.90 0.12
N ALA A 165 5.76 10.15 1.27
CA ALA A 165 5.80 11.48 1.88
C ALA A 165 6.50 12.50 0.96
N PHE A 166 7.61 12.11 0.33
CA PHE A 166 8.30 12.94 -0.67
C PHE A 166 7.39 13.28 -1.86
N LEU A 167 6.70 12.30 -2.44
CA LEU A 167 5.80 12.51 -3.59
C LEU A 167 4.67 13.50 -3.26
N TYR A 168 4.06 13.34 -2.09
CA TYR A 168 3.03 14.27 -1.63
C TYR A 168 3.59 15.68 -1.40
N HIS A 169 4.75 15.78 -0.72
CA HIS A 169 5.40 17.07 -0.47
C HIS A 169 5.81 17.78 -1.77
N LYS A 170 6.39 17.05 -2.70
CA LYS A 170 6.86 17.56 -4.00
C LYS A 170 5.73 18.16 -4.84
N THR A 171 4.61 17.45 -4.93
CA THR A 171 3.51 17.84 -5.81
C THR A 171 2.41 18.63 -5.10
N LYS A 172 2.40 18.63 -3.77
CA LYS A 172 1.33 19.18 -2.92
C LYS A 172 -0.05 18.56 -3.23
N ARG A 173 -0.06 17.35 -3.81
CA ARG A 173 -1.24 16.59 -4.17
C ARG A 173 -1.14 15.17 -3.64
N ILE A 174 -2.08 14.81 -2.78
CA ILE A 174 -2.16 13.45 -2.23
C ILE A 174 -2.37 12.39 -3.32
N TRP A 175 -3.02 12.76 -4.43
CA TRP A 175 -3.24 11.86 -5.57
C TRP A 175 -1.94 11.29 -6.15
N THR A 176 -0.81 12.01 -6.03
CA THR A 176 0.47 11.53 -6.52
C THR A 176 0.94 10.29 -5.76
N SER A 177 0.90 10.33 -4.43
CA SER A 177 1.26 9.18 -3.60
C SER A 177 0.23 8.06 -3.70
N ILE A 178 -1.07 8.39 -3.79
CA ILE A 178 -2.13 7.40 -4.03
C ILE A 178 -1.89 6.62 -5.32
N ILE A 179 -1.62 7.29 -6.44
CA ILE A 179 -1.35 6.62 -7.72
C ILE A 179 -0.16 5.68 -7.61
N ALA A 180 0.95 6.17 -7.06
CA ALA A 180 2.16 5.35 -6.88
C ALA A 180 1.90 4.12 -6.00
N HIS A 181 1.15 4.29 -4.91
CA HIS A 181 0.84 3.23 -3.96
C HIS A 181 -0.14 2.18 -4.54
N VAL A 182 -1.21 2.62 -5.18
CA VAL A 182 -2.16 1.73 -5.88
C VAL A 182 -1.45 0.91 -6.96
N MET A 183 -0.56 1.55 -7.74
CA MET A 183 0.24 0.86 -8.76
C MET A 183 1.19 -0.16 -8.13
N LEU A 184 1.85 0.16 -7.02
CA LEU A 184 2.73 -0.77 -6.31
C LEU A 184 1.95 -1.99 -5.80
N ASN A 185 0.86 -1.77 -5.06
CA ASN A 185 0.06 -2.86 -4.52
C ASN A 185 -0.57 -3.72 -5.62
N GLY A 186 -1.05 -3.09 -6.71
CA GLY A 186 -1.55 -3.80 -7.88
C GLY A 186 -0.48 -4.66 -8.55
N PHE A 187 0.71 -4.12 -8.75
CA PHE A 187 1.84 -4.84 -9.32
C PHE A 187 2.28 -6.01 -8.43
N VAL A 188 2.48 -5.79 -7.14
CA VAL A 188 2.86 -6.84 -6.19
C VAL A 188 1.80 -7.93 -6.13
N THR A 189 0.53 -7.58 -6.05
CA THR A 189 -0.58 -8.53 -6.06
C THR A 189 -0.58 -9.35 -7.36
N LEU A 190 -0.42 -8.72 -8.51
CA LEU A 190 -0.35 -9.40 -9.80
C LEU A 190 0.81 -10.40 -9.85
N VAL A 191 2.02 -9.97 -9.49
CA VAL A 191 3.21 -10.84 -9.47
C VAL A 191 2.98 -12.05 -8.56
N GLN A 192 2.46 -11.85 -7.37
CA GLN A 192 2.21 -12.92 -6.40
C GLN A 192 1.13 -13.91 -6.87
N PHE A 193 0.11 -13.44 -7.58
CA PHE A 193 -0.93 -14.32 -8.14
C PHE A 193 -0.38 -15.27 -9.20
N TYR A 194 0.60 -14.80 -9.98
CA TYR A 194 1.18 -15.58 -11.09
C TYR A 194 2.51 -16.26 -10.74
N ALA A 195 3.10 -15.98 -9.57
CA ALA A 195 4.38 -16.57 -9.17
C ALA A 195 4.36 -18.10 -9.13
N GLU A 196 3.37 -18.68 -8.47
CA GLU A 196 3.24 -20.15 -8.34
C GLU A 196 2.92 -20.85 -9.68
N PRO A 197 1.95 -20.38 -10.48
CA PRO A 197 1.71 -20.92 -11.83
C PRO A 197 2.95 -20.85 -12.72
N LEU A 198 3.69 -19.73 -12.67
CA LEU A 198 4.90 -19.56 -13.45
C LEU A 198 6.01 -20.53 -13.03
N GLN A 199 6.22 -20.68 -11.72
CA GLN A 199 7.21 -21.64 -11.21
C GLN A 199 6.88 -23.09 -11.64
N LYS A 200 5.62 -23.50 -11.55
CA LYS A 200 5.19 -24.82 -12.02
C LYS A 200 5.45 -25.01 -13.51
N PHE A 201 5.12 -24.03 -14.31
CA PHE A 201 5.37 -24.07 -15.75
C PHE A 201 6.87 -24.18 -16.08
N LEU A 202 7.74 -23.43 -15.40
CA LEU A 202 9.19 -23.50 -15.58
C LEU A 202 9.72 -24.88 -15.19
N GLN A 203 9.27 -25.45 -14.08
CA GLN A 203 9.66 -26.80 -13.66
C GLN A 203 9.21 -27.89 -14.64
N GLU A 204 8.06 -27.72 -15.28
CA GLU A 204 7.61 -28.63 -16.33
C GLU A 204 8.50 -28.55 -17.58
N LEU A 205 8.90 -27.33 -17.99
CA LEU A 205 9.81 -27.15 -19.09
C LEU A 205 11.20 -27.75 -18.83
N GLU A 206 11.73 -27.61 -17.60
CA GLU A 206 13.00 -28.22 -17.23
C GLU A 206 12.97 -29.76 -17.27
N LYS A 207 11.84 -30.39 -16.96
CA LYS A 207 11.66 -31.86 -17.04
C LYS A 207 11.55 -32.37 -18.48
N MET A 208 11.27 -31.51 -19.44
CA MET A 208 11.13 -31.86 -20.85
C MET A 208 12.45 -31.75 -21.64
N GLN A 209 13.50 -31.21 -21.02
CA GLN A 209 14.87 -31.11 -21.56
C GLN A 209 15.75 -32.26 -21.06
#